data_579c532030efab43441dac693db513ed
#
_entry.id   579c532030efab43441dac693db513ed
#
_cell.length_a   1.000
_cell.length_b   1.000
_cell.length_c   1.000
_cell.angle_alpha   90.00
_cell.angle_beta   90.00
_cell.angle_gamma   90.00
#
_symmetry.space_group_name_H-M   'P 1'
#
loop_
_entity.id
_entity.type
_entity.pdbx_description
1 polymer ?
#
loop_
_entity_poly.entity_id
_entity_poly.type
_entity_poly.pdbx_seq_one_letter_code
_entity_poly.pdbx_strand_id
1 'polypeptide(L)'
;MNKFCEITFCQQIGSNKQHNQDALFNGEQVFQYKLKTAETRLETRPHFIIGIADGISNSNHPEKASKLAMHLLSRTAKLSRQTINHVQAALSQELAEDYFGSSTTFVAAEIDQTTGQTKIISVGDSRAYLIDTQGTWKQLTQDHSILSELLDGLSDKKEEGFATIYGGVSSYLVADYSEFQDKMCHIELTLKAGESLLLCSDGLSDALSEEIREKIWQQYDNDKSRLT
;
A
#
# COMPACT_ATOMS: atom_id res chain seq x y z
N MET A 1 27.93 -3.75 -13.85
CA MET A 1 27.47 -2.66 -12.97
C MET A 1 26.55 -3.28 -11.91
N ASN A 2 26.91 -3.13 -10.64
CA ASN A 2 25.99 -3.53 -9.59
C ASN A 2 24.75 -2.63 -9.69
N LYS A 3 23.61 -3.21 -10.01
CA LYS A 3 22.34 -2.50 -9.99
C LYS A 3 21.90 -2.44 -8.52
N PHE A 4 21.77 -1.23 -7.98
CA PHE A 4 21.20 -1.01 -6.67
C PHE A 4 19.84 -0.35 -6.84
N CYS A 5 18.87 -0.77 -6.05
CA CYS A 5 17.60 -0.06 -5.94
C CYS A 5 17.74 1.06 -4.88
N GLU A 6 17.23 2.22 -5.20
CA GLU A 6 17.04 3.30 -4.24
C GLU A 6 15.60 3.21 -3.71
N ILE A 7 15.44 3.26 -2.39
CA ILE A 7 14.13 3.27 -1.75
C ILE A 7 13.95 4.63 -1.10
N THR A 8 13.02 5.42 -1.64
CA THR A 8 12.64 6.71 -1.09
C THR A 8 11.26 6.60 -0.46
N PHE A 9 11.10 7.11 0.74
CA PHE A 9 9.87 6.99 1.50
C PHE A 9 9.57 8.25 2.30
N CYS A 10 8.28 8.53 2.46
CA CYS A 10 7.77 9.60 3.32
C CYS A 10 6.47 9.15 3.98
N GLN A 11 6.09 9.85 5.02
CA GLN A 11 4.86 9.60 5.75
C GLN A 11 4.34 10.88 6.40
N GLN A 12 3.05 11.12 6.29
CA GLN A 12 2.41 12.28 6.91
C GLN A 12 1.09 11.87 7.58
N ILE A 13 0.84 12.45 8.75
CA ILE A 13 -0.44 12.30 9.44
C ILE A 13 -1.52 13.01 8.63
N GLY A 14 -2.64 12.34 8.40
CA GLY A 14 -3.79 12.90 7.72
C GLY A 14 -4.37 14.13 8.44
N SER A 15 -5.04 15.00 7.70
CA SER A 15 -5.69 16.19 8.24
C SER A 15 -6.68 15.82 9.35
N ASN A 16 -6.62 16.53 10.47
CA ASN A 16 -7.49 16.30 11.64
C ASN A 16 -7.31 14.96 12.38
N LYS A 17 -6.21 14.23 12.16
CA LYS A 17 -5.87 13.02 12.90
C LYS A 17 -4.87 13.33 14.02
N GLN A 18 -5.00 12.66 15.15
CA GLN A 18 -4.05 12.77 16.28
C GLN A 18 -2.84 11.84 16.09
N HIS A 19 -3.04 10.71 15.44
CA HIS A 19 -2.04 9.68 15.17
C HIS A 19 -2.05 9.33 13.69
N ASN A 20 -0.90 8.93 13.17
CA ASN A 20 -0.83 8.36 11.84
C ASN A 20 -1.46 6.96 11.89
N GLN A 21 -2.46 6.74 11.04
CA GLN A 21 -3.14 5.45 10.90
C GLN A 21 -2.44 4.54 9.89
N ASP A 22 -1.56 5.11 9.05
CA ASP A 22 -0.76 4.36 8.09
C ASP A 22 0.54 3.89 8.73
N ALA A 23 1.00 2.73 8.30
CA ALA A 23 2.32 2.21 8.59
C ALA A 23 3.04 1.83 7.29
N LEU A 24 4.35 2.02 7.23
CA LEU A 24 5.18 1.59 6.12
C LEU A 24 6.36 0.73 6.60
N PHE A 25 6.75 -0.22 5.76
CA PHE A 25 7.98 -1.00 5.88
C PHE A 25 8.88 -0.69 4.69
N ASN A 26 10.03 -0.06 4.95
CA ASN A 26 10.98 0.36 3.90
C ASN A 26 11.99 -0.73 3.50
N GLY A 27 11.73 -1.98 3.88
CA GLY A 27 12.65 -3.10 3.68
C GLY A 27 13.61 -3.35 4.85
N GLU A 28 13.71 -2.44 5.82
CA GLU A 28 14.59 -2.56 6.98
C GLU A 28 13.87 -2.24 8.29
N GLN A 29 13.09 -1.17 8.30
CA GLN A 29 12.38 -0.67 9.48
C GLN A 29 10.92 -0.38 9.18
N VAL A 30 10.09 -0.48 10.22
CA VAL A 30 8.68 -0.10 10.19
C VAL A 30 8.52 1.31 10.76
N PHE A 31 7.81 2.16 10.03
CA PHE A 31 7.51 3.54 10.41
C PHE A 31 6.01 3.75 10.55
N GLN A 32 5.63 4.56 11.52
CA GLN A 32 4.24 5.02 11.76
C GLN A 32 4.25 6.40 12.42
N TYR A 33 4.94 7.35 11.81
CA TYR A 33 5.01 8.71 12.31
C TYR A 33 5.23 9.69 11.15
N LYS A 34 5.07 10.97 11.41
CA LYS A 34 5.34 11.99 10.41
C LYS A 34 6.84 12.08 10.15
N LEU A 35 7.24 11.91 8.90
CA LEU A 35 8.55 12.29 8.41
C LEU A 35 8.49 13.75 7.96
N LYS A 36 9.42 14.59 8.42
CA LYS A 36 9.45 16.02 8.05
C LYS A 36 9.78 16.22 6.57
N THR A 37 10.59 15.32 6.02
CA THR A 37 11.03 15.28 4.62
C THR A 37 11.09 13.82 4.19
N ALA A 38 11.03 13.57 2.89
CA ALA A 38 11.29 12.25 2.35
C ALA A 38 12.72 11.79 2.69
N GLU A 39 12.86 10.53 3.04
CA GLU A 39 14.13 9.88 3.32
C GLU A 39 14.45 8.87 2.21
N THR A 40 15.74 8.69 1.94
CA THR A 40 16.22 7.77 0.91
C THR A 40 17.26 6.84 1.48
N ARG A 41 17.17 5.56 1.12
CA ARG A 41 18.18 4.55 1.42
C ARG A 41 18.56 3.76 0.18
N LEU A 42 19.79 3.31 0.12
CA LEU A 42 20.27 2.39 -0.91
C LEU A 42 20.02 0.95 -0.46
N GLU A 43 19.30 0.18 -1.26
CA GLU A 43 19.11 -1.25 -1.00
C GLU A 43 20.20 -2.06 -1.70
N THR A 44 20.97 -2.80 -0.91
CA THR A 44 22.10 -3.60 -1.41
C THR A 44 21.82 -5.10 -1.44
N ARG A 45 20.75 -5.55 -0.77
CA ARG A 45 20.36 -6.97 -0.78
C ARG A 45 19.78 -7.35 -2.14
N PRO A 46 20.15 -8.49 -2.70
CA PRO A 46 19.61 -8.91 -4.00
C PRO A 46 18.09 -9.11 -3.97
N HIS A 47 17.53 -9.45 -2.83
CA HIS A 47 16.12 -9.70 -2.62
C HIS A 47 15.62 -8.95 -1.38
N PHE A 48 14.51 -8.23 -1.50
CA PHE A 48 13.93 -7.47 -0.40
C PHE A 48 12.41 -7.31 -0.58
N ILE A 49 11.74 -6.94 0.51
CA ILE A 49 10.31 -6.66 0.54
C ILE A 49 10.10 -5.25 1.11
N ILE A 50 9.14 -4.53 0.55
CA ILE A 50 8.64 -3.24 1.05
C ILE A 50 7.11 -3.30 1.13
N GLY A 51 6.49 -2.44 1.93
CA GLY A 51 5.03 -2.42 2.01
C GLY A 51 4.46 -1.23 2.76
N ILE A 52 3.15 -1.06 2.58
CA ILE A 52 2.32 -0.05 3.24
C ILE A 52 1.04 -0.73 3.72
N ALA A 53 0.52 -0.25 4.84
CA ALA A 53 -0.78 -0.59 5.39
C ALA A 53 -1.45 0.69 5.85
N ASP A 54 -2.68 0.93 5.41
CA ASP A 54 -3.52 2.05 5.79
C ASP A 54 -4.58 1.56 6.77
N GLY A 55 -4.62 2.15 7.96
CA GLY A 55 -5.59 1.79 8.98
C GLY A 55 -6.96 2.39 8.69
N ILE A 56 -7.99 1.56 8.53
CA ILE A 56 -9.34 2.00 8.15
C ILE A 56 -9.94 2.89 9.23
N SER A 57 -10.12 4.16 8.90
CA SER A 57 -10.44 5.24 9.84
C SER A 57 -11.69 5.03 10.70
N ASN A 58 -12.68 4.28 10.19
CA ASN A 58 -13.92 3.98 10.90
C ASN A 58 -13.82 2.71 11.77
N SER A 59 -12.66 2.06 11.80
CA SER A 59 -12.43 0.88 12.63
C SER A 59 -11.88 1.27 14.01
N ASN A 60 -11.86 0.30 14.92
CA ASN A 60 -11.34 0.50 16.26
C ASN A 60 -9.81 0.45 16.24
N HIS A 61 -9.13 1.52 16.67
CA HIS A 61 -7.66 1.59 16.74
C HIS A 61 -6.94 1.15 15.44
N PRO A 62 -7.26 1.74 14.27
CA PRO A 62 -6.72 1.31 12.98
C PRO A 62 -5.18 1.38 12.91
N GLU A 63 -4.57 2.31 13.64
CA GLU A 63 -3.12 2.45 13.73
C GLU A 63 -2.42 1.21 14.30
N LYS A 64 -3.11 0.39 15.09
CA LYS A 64 -2.56 -0.85 15.64
C LYS A 64 -2.56 -1.95 14.58
N ALA A 65 -3.63 -2.06 13.79
CA ALA A 65 -3.72 -3.05 12.72
C ALA A 65 -2.68 -2.80 11.64
N SER A 66 -2.56 -1.57 11.14
CA SER A 66 -1.57 -1.22 10.12
C SER A 66 -0.13 -1.44 10.60
N LYS A 67 0.16 -1.05 11.84
CA LYS A 67 1.48 -1.25 12.45
C LYS A 67 1.83 -2.73 12.59
N LEU A 68 0.91 -3.54 13.11
CA LEU A 68 1.12 -4.98 13.27
C LEU A 68 1.32 -5.65 11.91
N ALA A 69 0.51 -5.31 10.91
CA ALA A 69 0.65 -5.84 9.55
C ALA A 69 2.06 -5.58 8.98
N MET A 70 2.61 -4.37 9.14
CA MET A 70 3.96 -4.05 8.67
C MET A 70 5.07 -4.72 9.50
N HIS A 71 4.88 -4.91 10.79
CA HIS A 71 5.82 -5.70 11.61
C HIS A 71 5.85 -7.18 11.21
N LEU A 72 4.71 -7.76 10.85
CA LEU A 72 4.65 -9.14 10.33
C LEU A 72 5.29 -9.23 8.94
N LEU A 73 5.03 -8.24 8.07
CA LEU A 73 5.68 -8.15 6.78
C LEU A 73 7.21 -8.09 6.91
N SER A 74 7.73 -7.34 7.89
CA SER A 74 9.18 -7.23 8.11
C SER A 74 9.88 -8.55 8.46
N ARG A 75 9.13 -9.56 8.86
CA ARG A 75 9.61 -10.92 9.18
C ARG A 75 9.30 -11.92 8.07
N THR A 76 8.66 -11.47 7.00
CA THR A 76 8.25 -12.31 5.88
C THR A 76 9.41 -12.47 4.88
N ALA A 77 9.70 -13.71 4.50
CA ALA A 77 10.76 -14.00 3.54
C ALA A 77 10.27 -13.98 2.08
N LYS A 78 8.99 -14.30 1.85
CA LYS A 78 8.36 -14.33 0.52
C LYS A 78 6.90 -13.93 0.60
N LEU A 79 6.45 -13.11 -0.37
CA LEU A 79 5.04 -12.74 -0.48
C LEU A 79 4.22 -13.88 -1.09
N SER A 80 3.10 -14.19 -0.46
CA SER A 80 2.12 -15.17 -0.93
C SER A 80 0.77 -14.96 -0.26
N ARG A 81 -0.27 -15.67 -0.68
CA ARG A 81 -1.54 -15.69 0.05
C ARG A 81 -1.38 -16.13 1.50
N GLN A 82 -0.39 -16.99 1.79
CA GLN A 82 -0.10 -17.39 3.17
C GLN A 82 0.38 -16.22 4.04
N THR A 83 1.07 -15.23 3.44
CA THR A 83 1.44 -13.98 4.14
C THR A 83 0.18 -13.25 4.61
N ILE A 84 -0.82 -13.10 3.74
CA ILE A 84 -2.09 -12.45 4.08
C ILE A 84 -2.85 -13.23 5.15
N ASN A 85 -2.95 -14.54 5.00
CA ASN A 85 -3.60 -15.39 6.01
C ASN A 85 -2.89 -15.30 7.38
N HIS A 86 -1.57 -15.23 7.38
CA HIS A 86 -0.79 -15.08 8.62
C HIS A 86 -1.04 -13.72 9.27
N VAL A 87 -1.06 -12.65 8.48
CA VAL A 87 -1.37 -11.30 9.01
C VAL A 87 -2.79 -11.26 9.58
N GLN A 88 -3.79 -11.79 8.86
CA GLN A 88 -5.17 -11.87 9.34
C GLN A 88 -5.29 -12.63 10.67
N ALA A 89 -4.66 -13.81 10.75
CA ALA A 89 -4.66 -14.61 11.96
C ALA A 89 -3.99 -13.89 13.15
N ALA A 90 -2.87 -13.22 12.89
CA ALA A 90 -2.17 -12.47 13.93
C ALA A 90 -2.93 -11.22 14.40
N LEU A 91 -3.62 -10.51 13.50
CA LEU A 91 -4.52 -9.41 13.88
C LEU A 91 -5.59 -9.91 14.86
N SER A 92 -6.21 -11.06 14.57
CA SER A 92 -7.21 -11.66 15.44
C SER A 92 -6.61 -12.10 16.79
N GLN A 93 -5.44 -12.71 16.80
CA GLN A 93 -4.81 -13.20 18.02
C GLN A 93 -4.27 -12.09 18.93
N GLU A 94 -3.71 -11.03 18.35
CA GLU A 94 -3.00 -10.01 19.11
C GLU A 94 -3.87 -8.79 19.42
N LEU A 95 -4.92 -8.52 18.62
CA LEU A 95 -5.70 -7.30 18.75
C LEU A 95 -7.18 -7.53 19.08
N ALA A 96 -7.78 -8.68 18.73
CA ALA A 96 -9.23 -8.79 18.81
C ALA A 96 -9.77 -8.80 20.26
N GLU A 97 -8.98 -9.18 21.25
CA GLU A 97 -9.42 -9.14 22.66
C GLU A 97 -9.67 -7.70 23.13
N ASP A 98 -8.71 -6.78 22.86
CA ASP A 98 -8.77 -5.39 23.33
C ASP A 98 -9.31 -4.41 22.28
N TYR A 99 -9.11 -4.74 20.98
CA TYR A 99 -9.35 -3.84 19.85
C TYR A 99 -10.15 -4.53 18.74
N PHE A 100 -11.21 -5.24 19.11
CA PHE A 100 -12.08 -5.93 18.14
C PHE A 100 -12.51 -5.03 17.00
N GLY A 101 -12.39 -5.52 15.76
CA GLY A 101 -12.71 -4.78 14.56
C GLY A 101 -11.61 -3.82 14.07
N SER A 102 -10.43 -3.78 14.74
CA SER A 102 -9.28 -3.04 14.24
C SER A 102 -8.89 -3.54 12.85
N SER A 103 -8.84 -2.66 11.85
CA SER A 103 -8.71 -3.09 10.46
C SER A 103 -7.77 -2.21 9.64
N THR A 104 -7.22 -2.80 8.58
CA THR A 104 -6.22 -2.16 7.72
C THR A 104 -6.25 -2.71 6.30
N THR A 105 -5.83 -1.89 5.34
CA THR A 105 -5.42 -2.32 4.00
C THR A 105 -4.04 -2.97 4.06
N PHE A 106 -3.59 -3.49 2.94
CA PHE A 106 -2.25 -4.05 2.80
C PHE A 106 -1.80 -3.97 1.34
N VAL A 107 -0.65 -3.38 1.08
CA VAL A 107 0.04 -3.48 -0.21
C VAL A 107 1.53 -3.71 0.02
N ALA A 108 2.10 -4.71 -0.63
CA ALA A 108 3.50 -5.05 -0.49
C ALA A 108 4.10 -5.52 -1.81
N ALA A 109 5.39 -5.26 -1.98
CA ALA A 109 6.17 -5.70 -3.13
C ALA A 109 7.41 -6.47 -2.67
N GLU A 110 7.63 -7.64 -3.26
CA GLU A 110 8.83 -8.48 -3.18
C GLU A 110 9.63 -8.28 -4.47
N ILE A 111 10.87 -7.84 -4.35
CA ILE A 111 11.71 -7.45 -5.47
C ILE A 111 13.02 -8.25 -5.45
N ASP A 112 13.34 -8.91 -6.57
CA ASP A 112 14.68 -9.40 -6.89
C ASP A 112 15.36 -8.36 -7.80
N GLN A 113 16.25 -7.54 -7.21
CA GLN A 113 16.92 -6.48 -7.96
C GLN A 113 17.96 -6.99 -8.96
N THR A 114 18.34 -8.27 -8.93
CA THR A 114 19.28 -8.84 -9.91
C THR A 114 18.59 -9.13 -11.23
N THR A 115 17.36 -9.59 -11.19
CA THR A 115 16.53 -9.94 -12.35
C THR A 115 15.48 -8.88 -12.68
N GLY A 116 15.11 -8.04 -11.70
CA GLY A 116 13.98 -7.12 -11.79
C GLY A 116 12.63 -7.82 -11.53
N GLN A 117 12.62 -9.13 -11.28
CA GLN A 117 11.35 -9.81 -10.96
C GLN A 117 10.72 -9.23 -9.71
N THR A 118 9.48 -8.83 -9.86
CA THR A 118 8.72 -8.14 -8.81
C THR A 118 7.36 -8.79 -8.67
N LYS A 119 7.01 -9.15 -7.43
CA LYS A 119 5.72 -9.65 -7.05
C LYS A 119 5.04 -8.64 -6.15
N ILE A 120 3.76 -8.34 -6.43
CA ILE A 120 2.95 -7.41 -5.65
C ILE A 120 1.72 -8.14 -5.14
N ILE A 121 1.39 -7.90 -3.88
CA ILE A 121 0.14 -8.34 -3.27
C ILE A 121 -0.55 -7.13 -2.65
N SER A 122 -1.86 -6.98 -2.89
CA SER A 122 -2.67 -5.97 -2.20
C SER A 122 -4.03 -6.50 -1.75
N VAL A 123 -4.49 -5.94 -0.63
CA VAL A 123 -5.83 -6.08 -0.06
C VAL A 123 -6.28 -4.68 0.32
N GLY A 124 -7.44 -4.24 -0.17
CA GLY A 124 -7.95 -2.88 0.06
C GLY A 124 -7.77 -1.97 -1.15
N ASP A 125 -7.68 -0.69 -0.90
CA ASP A 125 -7.58 0.41 -1.86
C ASP A 125 -6.23 1.14 -1.84
N SER A 126 -5.30 0.69 -1.01
CA SER A 126 -3.90 1.09 -1.13
C SER A 126 -3.30 0.56 -2.43
N ARG A 127 -2.56 1.41 -3.14
CA ARG A 127 -2.22 1.18 -4.54
C ARG A 127 -0.74 0.95 -4.79
N ALA A 128 -0.45 0.22 -5.87
CA ALA A 128 0.86 0.14 -6.49
C ALA A 128 0.81 0.72 -7.90
N TYR A 129 1.80 1.55 -8.24
CA TYR A 129 1.98 2.14 -9.56
C TYR A 129 3.34 1.78 -10.14
N LEU A 130 3.37 1.44 -11.42
CA LEU A 130 4.59 1.45 -12.22
C LEU A 130 4.72 2.81 -12.88
N ILE A 131 5.88 3.44 -12.75
CA ILE A 131 6.20 4.71 -13.38
C ILE A 131 7.35 4.46 -14.35
N ASP A 132 7.12 4.72 -15.62
CA ASP A 132 8.10 4.47 -16.66
C ASP A 132 9.18 5.57 -16.69
N THR A 133 10.16 5.39 -17.58
CA THR A 133 11.27 6.34 -17.76
C THR A 133 10.85 7.71 -18.32
N GLN A 134 9.62 7.84 -18.79
CA GLN A 134 9.03 9.09 -19.29
C GLN A 134 8.17 9.77 -18.22
N GLY A 135 7.97 9.11 -17.07
CA GLY A 135 7.15 9.62 -15.97
C GLY A 135 5.66 9.34 -16.13
N THR A 136 5.29 8.39 -16.99
CA THR A 136 3.90 7.94 -17.16
C THR A 136 3.56 6.93 -16.08
N TRP A 137 2.43 7.14 -15.41
CA TRP A 137 1.95 6.31 -14.32
C TRP A 137 0.98 5.25 -14.82
N LYS A 138 1.17 4.03 -14.37
CA LYS A 138 0.26 2.92 -14.60
C LYS A 138 -0.11 2.30 -13.26
N GLN A 139 -1.38 2.41 -12.85
CA GLN A 139 -1.88 1.66 -11.70
C GLN A 139 -1.81 0.16 -12.00
N LEU A 140 -1.21 -0.58 -11.07
CA LEU A 140 -1.05 -2.02 -11.16
C LEU A 140 -2.15 -2.77 -10.36
N THR A 141 -2.46 -2.28 -9.17
CA THR A 141 -3.48 -2.88 -8.29
C THR A 141 -4.88 -2.43 -8.68
N GLN A 142 -5.86 -3.28 -8.43
CA GLN A 142 -7.26 -2.93 -8.48
C GLN A 142 -7.75 -2.63 -7.07
N ASP A 143 -8.47 -1.52 -6.90
CA ASP A 143 -9.04 -1.17 -5.60
C ASP A 143 -10.17 -2.14 -5.24
N HIS A 144 -10.11 -2.65 -4.03
CA HIS A 144 -11.21 -3.40 -3.46
C HIS A 144 -12.15 -2.42 -2.73
N SER A 145 -12.97 -1.71 -3.49
CA SER A 145 -13.96 -0.76 -2.97
C SER A 145 -15.38 -1.23 -3.29
N ILE A 146 -16.33 -0.85 -2.42
CA ILE A 146 -17.75 -1.15 -2.63
C ILE A 146 -18.23 -0.56 -3.97
N LEU A 147 -17.69 0.61 -4.35
CA LEU A 147 -18.00 1.25 -5.62
C LEU A 147 -17.50 0.41 -6.81
N SER A 148 -16.24 -0.05 -6.78
CA SER A 148 -15.70 -0.87 -7.89
C SER A 148 -16.49 -2.17 -8.07
N GLU A 149 -16.92 -2.80 -6.98
CA GLU A 149 -17.74 -4.02 -7.05
C GLU A 149 -19.16 -3.78 -7.61
N LEU A 150 -19.74 -2.63 -7.27
CA LEU A 150 -21.03 -2.24 -7.83
C LEU A 150 -20.94 -1.92 -9.33
N LEU A 151 -19.86 -1.27 -9.76
CA LEU A 151 -19.62 -0.95 -11.18
C LEU A 151 -19.32 -2.20 -12.01
N ASP A 152 -18.57 -3.15 -11.48
CA ASP A 152 -18.31 -4.45 -12.13
C ASP A 152 -19.61 -5.28 -12.29
N GLY A 153 -20.59 -5.09 -11.40
CA GLY A 153 -21.90 -5.73 -11.46
C GLY A 153 -22.95 -5.02 -12.33
N LEU A 154 -22.70 -3.77 -12.75
CA LEU A 154 -23.66 -2.91 -13.45
C LEU A 154 -23.11 -2.48 -14.80
N SER A 155 -23.36 -3.26 -15.85
CA SER A 155 -22.90 -2.95 -17.21
C SER A 155 -23.51 -1.68 -17.85
N ASP A 156 -24.46 -0.97 -17.25
CA ASP A 156 -25.15 0.17 -17.90
C ASP A 156 -25.94 1.11 -16.95
N LYS A 157 -25.43 1.55 -15.79
CA LYS A 157 -26.15 2.58 -15.00
C LYS A 157 -25.28 3.74 -14.54
N LYS A 158 -25.83 4.95 -14.82
CA LYS A 158 -25.25 6.27 -14.52
C LYS A 158 -24.89 6.48 -13.05
N GLU A 159 -23.80 7.18 -12.84
CA GLU A 159 -23.16 7.57 -11.58
C GLU A 159 -23.97 8.46 -10.61
N GLU A 160 -25.24 8.69 -10.85
CA GLU A 160 -26.06 9.57 -10.01
C GLU A 160 -26.65 8.80 -8.80
N GLY A 161 -26.09 9.01 -7.62
CA GLY A 161 -26.67 8.56 -6.35
C GLY A 161 -25.77 7.86 -5.34
N PHE A 162 -24.47 7.69 -5.61
CA PHE A 162 -23.58 6.89 -4.77
C PHE A 162 -22.64 7.68 -3.83
N ALA A 163 -22.88 8.96 -3.62
CA ALA A 163 -21.98 9.86 -2.87
C ALA A 163 -21.55 9.38 -1.46
N THR A 164 -22.33 8.52 -0.82
CA THR A 164 -22.02 7.94 0.51
C THR A 164 -21.24 6.63 0.44
N ILE A 165 -21.09 6.02 -0.74
CA ILE A 165 -20.47 4.71 -0.94
C ILE A 165 -19.01 4.85 -1.42
N TYR A 166 -18.63 6.05 -1.86
CA TYR A 166 -17.32 6.34 -2.47
C TYR A 166 -16.09 6.07 -1.59
N GLY A 167 -16.22 5.91 -0.27
CA GLY A 167 -15.10 5.66 0.65
C GLY A 167 -15.14 4.29 1.32
N GLY A 168 -15.98 3.38 0.87
CA GLY A 168 -16.09 2.05 1.49
C GLY A 168 -15.12 1.04 0.88
N VAL A 169 -14.20 0.52 1.68
CA VAL A 169 -13.33 -0.61 1.31
C VAL A 169 -14.12 -1.91 1.45
N SER A 170 -14.10 -2.78 0.43
CA SER A 170 -14.86 -4.04 0.40
C SER A 170 -14.04 -5.27 0.80
N SER A 171 -12.71 -5.15 0.80
CA SER A 171 -11.79 -6.21 1.24
C SER A 171 -10.68 -5.59 2.07
N TYR A 172 -10.46 -6.09 3.28
CA TYR A 172 -9.48 -5.59 4.24
C TYR A 172 -9.09 -6.67 5.23
N LEU A 173 -8.03 -6.44 5.99
CA LEU A 173 -7.60 -7.29 7.09
C LEU A 173 -8.19 -6.76 8.40
N VAL A 174 -8.71 -7.65 9.26
CA VAL A 174 -9.48 -7.24 10.44
C VAL A 174 -9.25 -8.15 11.65
N ALA A 175 -9.23 -7.57 12.83
CA ALA A 175 -9.12 -8.27 14.11
C ALA A 175 -10.52 -8.68 14.63
N ASP A 176 -11.10 -9.76 14.08
CA ASP A 176 -12.46 -10.22 14.38
C ASP A 176 -12.61 -11.75 14.50
N TYR A 177 -11.48 -12.47 14.62
CA TYR A 177 -11.40 -13.92 14.65
C TYR A 177 -11.82 -14.63 13.35
N SER A 178 -12.09 -13.90 12.28
CA SER A 178 -12.38 -14.49 10.96
C SER A 178 -11.11 -14.92 10.23
N GLU A 179 -11.27 -15.88 9.31
CA GLU A 179 -10.25 -16.21 8.32
C GLU A 179 -10.35 -15.26 7.13
N PHE A 180 -9.22 -14.94 6.51
CA PHE A 180 -9.22 -14.13 5.30
C PHE A 180 -9.82 -14.93 4.12
N GLN A 181 -10.99 -14.52 3.68
CA GLN A 181 -11.69 -15.12 2.54
C GLN A 181 -11.88 -14.13 1.37
N ASP A 182 -11.53 -12.87 1.58
CA ASP A 182 -11.77 -11.79 0.65
C ASP A 182 -10.86 -11.82 -0.59
N LYS A 183 -11.11 -10.87 -1.49
CA LYS A 183 -10.33 -10.66 -2.70
C LYS A 183 -8.94 -10.12 -2.37
N MET A 184 -7.97 -10.53 -3.16
CA MET A 184 -6.58 -10.12 -3.09
C MET A 184 -6.05 -9.93 -4.50
N CYS A 185 -5.38 -8.82 -4.78
CA CYS A 185 -4.60 -8.69 -6.01
C CYS A 185 -3.28 -9.43 -5.86
N HIS A 186 -2.89 -10.14 -6.91
CA HIS A 186 -1.58 -10.77 -7.06
C HIS A 186 -1.05 -10.45 -8.45
N ILE A 187 0.08 -9.75 -8.51
CA ILE A 187 0.67 -9.25 -9.74
C ILE A 187 2.13 -9.65 -9.79
N GLU A 188 2.57 -10.13 -10.93
CA GLU A 188 3.97 -10.40 -11.23
C GLU A 188 4.39 -9.59 -12.46
N LEU A 189 5.53 -8.92 -12.37
CA LEU A 189 6.10 -8.13 -13.46
C LEU A 189 7.63 -8.14 -13.39
N THR A 190 8.26 -7.62 -14.42
CA THR A 190 9.71 -7.37 -14.41
C THR A 190 9.93 -5.86 -14.44
N LEU A 191 10.45 -5.31 -13.33
CA LEU A 191 10.85 -3.92 -13.22
C LEU A 191 12.15 -3.70 -13.99
N LYS A 192 12.15 -2.75 -14.91
CA LYS A 192 13.31 -2.42 -15.75
C LYS A 192 14.13 -1.31 -15.13
N ALA A 193 15.39 -1.20 -15.56
CA ALA A 193 16.24 -0.11 -15.13
C ALA A 193 15.67 1.25 -15.56
N GLY A 194 15.57 2.18 -14.62
CA GLY A 194 15.00 3.52 -14.82
C GLY A 194 13.49 3.59 -14.60
N GLU A 195 12.80 2.47 -14.42
CA GLU A 195 11.41 2.47 -13.95
C GLU A 195 11.36 2.59 -12.43
N SER A 196 10.28 3.14 -11.91
CA SER A 196 10.00 3.24 -10.48
C SER A 196 8.73 2.47 -10.13
N LEU A 197 8.76 1.80 -8.98
CA LEU A 197 7.58 1.21 -8.36
C LEU A 197 7.19 2.08 -7.15
N LEU A 198 5.98 2.61 -7.16
CA LEU A 198 5.43 3.38 -6.05
C LEU A 198 4.34 2.57 -5.35
N LEU A 199 4.41 2.48 -4.02
CA LEU A 199 3.32 2.01 -3.17
C LEU A 199 2.79 3.22 -2.38
N CYS A 200 1.47 3.38 -2.31
CA CYS A 200 0.86 4.48 -1.56
C CYS A 200 -0.49 4.08 -0.93
N SER A 201 -0.86 4.75 0.15
CA SER A 201 -2.23 4.77 0.68
C SER A 201 -3.12 5.71 -0.15
N ASP A 202 -4.41 5.72 0.16
CA ASP A 202 -5.42 6.61 -0.44
C ASP A 202 -5.10 8.10 -0.22
N GLY A 203 -4.38 8.42 0.87
CA GLY A 203 -3.93 9.78 1.17
C GLY A 203 -3.13 10.46 0.04
N LEU A 204 -2.47 9.71 -0.85
CA LEU A 204 -1.86 10.23 -2.06
C LEU A 204 -2.84 10.21 -3.24
N SER A 205 -3.49 9.07 -3.47
CA SER A 205 -4.29 8.85 -4.67
C SER A 205 -5.58 9.68 -4.69
N ASP A 206 -6.15 9.97 -3.53
CA ASP A 206 -7.35 10.79 -3.39
C ASP A 206 -7.03 12.29 -3.32
N ALA A 207 -5.84 12.64 -2.81
CA ALA A 207 -5.43 14.04 -2.71
C ALA A 207 -5.00 14.65 -4.05
N LEU A 208 -4.47 13.85 -4.98
CA LEU A 208 -3.89 14.32 -6.23
C LEU A 208 -4.46 13.56 -7.43
N SER A 209 -4.98 14.29 -8.41
CA SER A 209 -5.37 13.68 -9.70
C SER A 209 -4.17 13.10 -10.44
N GLU A 210 -4.41 12.16 -11.34
CA GLU A 210 -3.38 11.52 -12.15
C GLU A 210 -2.53 12.54 -12.91
N GLU A 211 -3.17 13.53 -13.52
CA GLU A 211 -2.49 14.61 -14.26
C GLU A 211 -1.55 15.42 -13.36
N ILE A 212 -1.95 15.71 -12.11
CA ILE A 212 -1.12 16.46 -11.16
C ILE A 212 0.06 15.59 -10.71
N ARG A 213 -0.13 14.30 -10.45
CA ARG A 213 0.93 13.37 -10.06
C ARG A 213 2.00 13.25 -11.14
N GLU A 214 1.59 13.06 -12.40
CA GLU A 214 2.51 13.00 -13.55
C GLU A 214 3.27 14.31 -13.73
N LYS A 215 2.61 15.46 -13.62
CA LYS A 215 3.24 16.75 -13.72
C LYS A 215 4.29 16.98 -12.63
N ILE A 216 3.99 16.63 -11.37
CA ILE A 216 4.96 16.72 -10.26
C ILE A 216 6.13 15.77 -10.55
N TRP A 217 5.86 14.53 -10.98
CA TRP A 217 6.91 13.56 -11.29
C TRP A 217 7.88 14.05 -12.36
N GLN A 218 7.38 14.67 -13.41
CA GLN A 218 8.18 15.22 -14.50
C GLN A 218 8.92 16.53 -14.12
N GLN A 219 8.41 17.28 -13.15
CA GLN A 219 9.00 18.54 -12.71
C GLN A 219 10.30 18.36 -11.91
N TYR A 220 10.46 17.25 -11.22
CA TYR A 220 11.59 17.01 -10.31
C TYR A 220 12.43 15.81 -10.78
N ASP A 221 13.75 15.95 -10.69
CA ASP A 221 14.72 14.98 -11.21
C ASP A 221 15.02 13.82 -10.25
N ASN A 222 14.56 13.89 -9.00
CA ASN A 222 14.84 12.84 -8.01
C ASN A 222 13.64 12.57 -7.10
N ASP A 223 13.54 11.34 -6.64
CA ASP A 223 12.39 10.85 -5.88
C ASP A 223 12.22 11.55 -4.53
N LYS A 224 13.31 11.97 -3.89
CA LYS A 224 13.22 12.74 -2.65
C LYS A 224 12.48 14.04 -2.84
N SER A 225 12.78 14.79 -3.91
CA SER A 225 12.09 16.04 -4.23
C SER A 225 10.65 15.83 -4.69
N ARG A 226 10.36 14.69 -5.35
CA ARG A 226 9.02 14.30 -5.77
C ARG A 226 8.08 14.00 -4.60
N LEU A 227 8.63 13.48 -3.50
CA LEU A 227 7.88 13.09 -2.31
C LEU A 227 7.88 14.13 -1.18
N THR A 228 8.55 15.27 -1.35
CA THR A 228 8.60 16.39 -0.39
C THR A 228 7.66 17.51 -0.79
#